data_28d57c39ba18cd7155d2fc524d9eec54
#
_entry.id   28d57c39ba18cd7155d2fc524d9eec54
#
_cell.length_a   1.000
_cell.length_b   1.000
_cell.length_c   1.000
_cell.angle_alpha   90.00
_cell.angle_beta   90.00
_cell.angle_gamma   90.00
#
_symmetry.space_group_name_H-M   'P 1'
#
loop_
_entity.id
_entity.type
_entity.pdbx_description
1 polymer ?
#
loop_
_entity_poly.entity_id
_entity_poly.type
_entity_poly.pdbx_seq_one_letter_code
_entity_poly.pdbx_strand_id
1 'polypeptide(L)'
;WLENVYTTFHGRDIFAPSGAYLAAGVKLEDMGTIITDPVRLPLPKALKTETGYQANIMLIDVFGNCSTTLRVSQVPDLAKATLKIAGQSIEGIVPSYGHRQIGDLVAVTDSEGFVEIAVVNGSAARAYGINLDDPVEVIFHD
;
A
#
# COMPACT_ATOMS: atom_id res chain seq x y z
N TRP A 1 -14.55 -30.88 -4.57
CA TRP A 1 -13.11 -30.86 -4.59
C TRP A 1 -12.47 -31.68 -3.46
N LEU A 2 -12.46 -31.25 -2.19
CA LEU A 2 -12.13 -32.11 -1.06
C LEU A 2 -13.42 -32.54 -0.35
N GLU A 3 -13.47 -33.80 0.11
CA GLU A 3 -14.64 -34.33 0.84
C GLU A 3 -14.86 -33.61 2.19
N ASN A 4 -13.78 -33.15 2.81
CA ASN A 4 -13.82 -32.47 4.10
C ASN A 4 -13.16 -31.09 4.00
N VAL A 5 -13.95 -30.05 4.25
CA VAL A 5 -13.51 -28.66 4.30
C VAL A 5 -13.70 -28.15 5.73
N TYR A 6 -12.60 -27.68 6.35
CA TYR A 6 -12.65 -27.12 7.70
C TYR A 6 -12.87 -25.60 7.64
N THR A 7 -13.72 -25.10 8.52
CA THR A 7 -14.15 -23.69 8.54
C THR A 7 -13.02 -22.69 8.80
N THR A 8 -11.89 -23.13 9.37
CA THR A 8 -10.73 -22.28 9.70
C THR A 8 -9.55 -22.47 8.76
N PHE A 9 -9.62 -23.40 7.79
CA PHE A 9 -8.51 -23.74 6.91
C PHE A 9 -8.85 -23.57 5.43
N HIS A 10 -9.60 -22.54 5.07
CA HIS A 10 -10.03 -22.28 3.69
C HIS A 10 -8.84 -22.15 2.71
N GLY A 11 -7.72 -21.60 3.15
CA GLY A 11 -6.50 -21.54 2.32
C GLY A 11 -6.05 -22.93 1.88
N ARG A 12 -6.00 -23.89 2.80
CA ARG A 12 -5.60 -25.28 2.56
C ARG A 12 -6.67 -26.07 1.82
N ASP A 13 -7.94 -25.93 2.22
CA ASP A 13 -8.99 -26.88 1.83
C ASP A 13 -9.82 -26.38 0.63
N ILE A 14 -9.77 -25.06 0.33
CA ILE A 14 -10.50 -24.44 -0.78
C ILE A 14 -9.56 -23.80 -1.78
N PHE A 15 -8.76 -22.81 -1.34
CA PHE A 15 -7.98 -22.00 -2.30
C PHE A 15 -6.84 -22.77 -2.94
N ALA A 16 -6.07 -23.55 -2.18
CA ALA A 16 -4.97 -24.32 -2.75
C ALA A 16 -5.43 -25.40 -3.73
N PRO A 17 -6.45 -26.24 -3.41
CA PRO A 17 -7.02 -27.18 -4.39
C PRO A 17 -7.61 -26.48 -5.62
N SER A 18 -8.34 -25.38 -5.44
CA SER A 18 -8.93 -24.63 -6.54
C SER A 18 -7.83 -24.08 -7.48
N GLY A 19 -6.77 -23.50 -6.93
CA GLY A 19 -5.62 -23.06 -7.72
C GLY A 19 -4.95 -24.20 -8.47
N ALA A 20 -4.78 -25.38 -7.85
CA ALA A 20 -4.21 -26.55 -8.50
C ALA A 20 -5.10 -27.06 -9.66
N TYR A 21 -6.40 -27.10 -9.52
CA TYR A 21 -7.33 -27.50 -10.58
C TYR A 21 -7.32 -26.50 -11.74
N LEU A 22 -7.28 -25.20 -11.49
CA LEU A 22 -7.14 -24.18 -12.53
C LEU A 22 -5.82 -24.34 -13.27
N ALA A 23 -4.72 -24.55 -12.56
CA ALA A 23 -3.40 -24.80 -13.17
C ALA A 23 -3.38 -26.10 -14.00
N ALA A 24 -4.20 -27.10 -13.64
CA ALA A 24 -4.38 -28.35 -14.40
C ALA A 24 -5.32 -28.19 -15.61
N GLY A 25 -5.86 -26.99 -15.87
CA GLY A 25 -6.68 -26.70 -17.04
C GLY A 25 -8.19 -26.84 -16.84
N VAL A 26 -8.67 -27.01 -15.60
CA VAL A 26 -10.10 -26.95 -15.31
C VAL A 26 -10.60 -25.53 -15.59
N LYS A 27 -11.72 -25.41 -16.31
CA LYS A 27 -12.29 -24.12 -16.65
C LYS A 27 -12.90 -23.46 -15.42
N LEU A 28 -12.82 -22.12 -15.38
CA LEU A 28 -13.34 -21.35 -14.26
C LEU A 28 -14.85 -21.55 -14.04
N GLU A 29 -15.60 -21.71 -15.13
CA GLU A 29 -17.05 -21.96 -15.11
C GLU A 29 -17.42 -23.30 -14.45
N ASP A 30 -16.50 -24.28 -14.47
CA ASP A 30 -16.69 -25.61 -13.86
C ASP A 30 -16.35 -25.59 -12.35
N MET A 31 -15.78 -24.47 -11.83
CA MET A 31 -15.34 -24.36 -10.45
C MET A 31 -16.46 -24.00 -9.47
N GLY A 32 -17.54 -23.40 -9.96
CA GLY A 32 -18.69 -23.01 -9.14
C GLY A 32 -19.60 -22.00 -9.83
N THR A 33 -20.62 -21.60 -9.10
CA THR A 33 -21.59 -20.60 -9.59
C THR A 33 -20.96 -19.19 -9.60
N ILE A 34 -21.16 -18.47 -10.71
CA ILE A 34 -20.76 -17.07 -10.82
C ILE A 34 -21.58 -16.23 -9.84
N ILE A 35 -20.91 -15.43 -9.00
CA ILE A 35 -21.55 -14.43 -8.15
C ILE A 35 -21.38 -13.04 -8.77
N THR A 36 -22.39 -12.19 -8.64
CA THR A 36 -22.41 -10.82 -9.16
C THR A 36 -22.31 -9.76 -8.07
N ASP A 37 -22.41 -10.17 -6.80
CA ASP A 37 -22.46 -9.33 -5.61
C ASP A 37 -21.36 -9.70 -4.58
N PRO A 38 -20.06 -9.75 -4.95
CA PRO A 38 -19.01 -10.06 -3.99
C PRO A 38 -18.95 -9.00 -2.89
N VAL A 39 -18.71 -9.45 -1.65
CA VAL A 39 -18.41 -8.53 -0.53
C VAL A 39 -17.12 -7.78 -0.86
N ARG A 40 -17.19 -6.45 -0.90
CA ARG A 40 -16.05 -5.57 -1.18
C ARG A 40 -15.65 -4.82 0.07
N LEU A 41 -14.37 -4.85 0.39
CA LEU A 41 -13.82 -3.99 1.44
C LEU A 41 -13.63 -2.57 0.89
N PRO A 42 -14.08 -1.53 1.60
CA PRO A 42 -13.79 -0.14 1.23
C PRO A 42 -12.32 0.14 1.54
N LEU A 43 -11.45 -0.02 0.54
CA LEU A 43 -10.05 0.36 0.71
C LEU A 43 -9.94 1.89 0.67
N PRO A 44 -9.23 2.51 1.62
CA PRO A 44 -8.99 3.94 1.63
C PRO A 44 -8.21 4.35 0.38
N LYS A 45 -8.53 5.54 -0.16
CA LYS A 45 -7.91 6.08 -1.38
C LYS A 45 -7.49 7.51 -1.13
N ALA A 46 -6.37 7.92 -1.73
CA ALA A 46 -5.99 9.32 -1.77
C ALA A 46 -7.02 10.12 -2.58
N LEU A 47 -7.38 11.28 -2.09
CA LEU A 47 -8.33 12.21 -2.73
C LEU A 47 -7.55 13.22 -3.56
N LYS A 48 -7.92 13.39 -4.84
CA LYS A 48 -7.30 14.37 -5.72
C LYS A 48 -7.69 15.79 -5.27
N THR A 49 -6.69 16.67 -5.24
CA THR A 49 -6.84 18.12 -4.96
C THR A 49 -6.44 18.93 -6.19
N GLU A 50 -6.50 20.25 -6.11
CA GLU A 50 -6.06 21.14 -7.20
C GLU A 50 -4.55 21.04 -7.44
N THR A 51 -3.76 20.83 -6.40
CA THR A 51 -2.29 20.82 -6.45
C THR A 51 -1.66 19.44 -6.37
N GLY A 52 -2.45 18.38 -6.17
CA GLY A 52 -1.92 17.02 -5.99
C GLY A 52 -2.91 16.06 -5.37
N TYR A 53 -2.62 15.56 -4.16
CA TYR A 53 -3.48 14.63 -3.45
C TYR A 53 -3.47 14.88 -1.94
N GLN A 54 -4.61 14.58 -1.31
CA GLN A 54 -4.73 14.35 0.12
C GLN A 54 -4.75 12.84 0.35
N ALA A 55 -3.70 12.31 0.96
CA ALA A 55 -3.58 10.91 1.35
C ALA A 55 -3.67 10.78 2.87
N ASN A 56 -3.68 9.53 3.36
CA ASN A 56 -3.61 9.19 4.78
C ASN A 56 -2.65 8.02 4.97
N ILE A 57 -2.12 7.86 6.17
CA ILE A 57 -1.35 6.67 6.55
C ILE A 57 -2.31 5.49 6.69
N MET A 58 -2.11 4.45 5.88
CA MET A 58 -2.96 3.26 5.90
C MET A 58 -2.33 2.05 6.59
N LEU A 59 -1.01 2.03 6.72
CA LEU A 59 -0.26 0.94 7.35
C LEU A 59 1.01 1.49 7.99
N ILE A 60 1.36 0.97 9.15
CA ILE A 60 2.67 1.16 9.79
C ILE A 60 3.25 -0.22 10.01
N ASP A 61 4.42 -0.49 9.43
CA ASP A 61 5.08 -1.79 9.55
C ASP A 61 5.82 -1.93 10.89
N VAL A 62 6.42 -3.11 11.11
CA VAL A 62 7.15 -3.41 12.36
C VAL A 62 8.41 -2.57 12.55
N PHE A 63 8.94 -1.99 11.48
CA PHE A 63 10.10 -1.09 11.51
C PHE A 63 9.68 0.36 11.77
N GLY A 64 8.41 0.67 11.57
CA GLY A 64 7.83 2.00 11.70
C GLY A 64 7.87 2.80 10.40
N ASN A 65 7.95 2.14 9.25
CA ASN A 65 7.68 2.74 7.96
C ASN A 65 6.18 2.91 7.77
N CYS A 66 5.76 3.98 7.12
CA CYS A 66 4.38 4.43 7.05
C CYS A 66 3.90 4.45 5.59
N SER A 67 3.20 3.40 5.14
CA SER A 67 2.60 3.36 3.80
C SER A 67 1.36 4.25 3.74
N THR A 68 1.26 5.03 2.66
CA THR A 68 0.14 5.95 2.44
C THR A 68 -0.92 5.33 1.54
N THR A 69 -2.10 5.97 1.47
CA THR A 69 -3.16 5.61 0.52
C THR A 69 -2.88 6.06 -0.92
N LEU A 70 -1.77 6.78 -1.18
CA LEU A 70 -1.38 7.25 -2.50
C LEU A 70 -0.58 6.20 -3.26
N ARG A 71 -1.02 5.86 -4.46
CA ARG A 71 -0.22 5.01 -5.36
C ARG A 71 0.80 5.84 -6.12
N VAL A 72 1.99 5.30 -6.28
CA VAL A 72 3.06 5.93 -7.09
C VAL A 72 2.60 6.20 -8.52
N SER A 73 1.76 5.35 -9.10
CA SER A 73 1.18 5.57 -10.44
C SER A 73 0.30 6.81 -10.58
N GLN A 74 -0.09 7.43 -9.47
CA GLN A 74 -0.87 8.68 -9.44
C GLN A 74 0.03 9.92 -9.40
N VAL A 75 1.35 9.77 -9.20
CA VAL A 75 2.33 10.85 -9.11
C VAL A 75 2.96 11.07 -10.49
N PRO A 76 2.75 12.22 -11.13
CA PRO A 76 3.24 12.46 -12.49
C PRO A 76 4.77 12.48 -12.61
N ASP A 77 5.44 13.12 -11.65
CA ASP A 77 6.90 13.21 -11.55
C ASP A 77 7.31 13.02 -10.08
N LEU A 78 7.97 11.91 -9.79
CA LEU A 78 8.37 11.55 -8.43
C LEU A 78 9.38 12.54 -7.82
N ALA A 79 10.24 13.12 -8.63
CA ALA A 79 11.25 14.08 -8.18
C ALA A 79 10.65 15.46 -7.85
N LYS A 80 9.50 15.78 -8.45
CA LYS A 80 8.79 17.05 -8.29
C LYS A 80 7.58 16.97 -7.36
N ALA A 81 7.50 15.95 -6.52
CA ALA A 81 6.47 15.84 -5.51
C ALA A 81 7.01 16.27 -4.14
N THR A 82 6.23 17.03 -3.39
CA THR A 82 6.51 17.34 -1.99
C THR A 82 5.43 16.68 -1.12
N LEU A 83 5.83 15.93 -0.11
CA LEU A 83 4.93 15.33 0.86
C LEU A 83 5.03 16.09 2.20
N LYS A 84 3.88 16.42 2.79
CA LYS A 84 3.83 17.05 4.12
C LYS A 84 3.09 16.16 5.10
N ILE A 85 3.72 15.85 6.22
CA ILE A 85 3.18 15.04 7.31
C ILE A 85 3.83 15.44 8.64
N ALA A 86 3.06 15.46 9.71
CA ALA A 86 3.55 15.73 11.08
C ALA A 86 4.44 16.98 11.17
N GLY A 87 4.11 18.04 10.43
CA GLY A 87 4.89 19.29 10.36
C GLY A 87 6.20 19.19 9.57
N GLN A 88 6.49 18.05 8.94
CA GLN A 88 7.67 17.83 8.10
C GLN A 88 7.34 17.98 6.61
N SER A 89 8.36 18.33 5.81
CA SER A 89 8.30 18.36 4.34
C SER A 89 9.34 17.40 3.78
N ILE A 90 8.93 16.56 2.83
CA ILE A 90 9.79 15.57 2.16
C ILE A 90 9.81 15.89 0.67
N GLU A 91 10.99 16.23 0.16
CA GLU A 91 11.16 16.60 -1.23
C GLU A 91 11.51 15.38 -2.09
N GLY A 92 10.63 15.09 -3.05
CA GLY A 92 10.77 14.00 -4.00
C GLY A 92 10.49 12.62 -3.38
N ILE A 93 10.06 11.71 -4.23
CA ILE A 93 9.96 10.27 -3.93
C ILE A 93 11.17 9.61 -4.59
N VAL A 94 12.04 9.04 -3.78
CA VAL A 94 13.33 8.46 -4.26
C VAL A 94 13.20 6.95 -4.50
N PRO A 95 14.07 6.37 -5.36
CA PRO A 95 14.00 4.96 -5.70
C PRO A 95 14.24 3.99 -4.53
N SER A 96 15.01 4.41 -3.52
CA SER A 96 15.28 3.59 -2.33
C SER A 96 15.82 4.44 -1.18
N TYR A 97 15.84 3.89 0.02
CA TYR A 97 16.39 4.52 1.23
C TYR A 97 17.85 4.97 1.06
N GLY A 98 18.65 4.22 0.30
CA GLY A 98 20.07 4.52 0.06
C GLY A 98 20.35 5.82 -0.71
N HIS A 99 19.32 6.52 -1.21
CA HIS A 99 19.45 7.83 -1.85
C HIS A 99 19.45 9.00 -0.85
N ARG A 100 19.39 8.71 0.44
CA ARG A 100 19.40 9.69 1.54
C ARG A 100 20.36 9.24 2.63
N GLN A 101 20.69 10.13 3.57
CA GLN A 101 21.57 9.83 4.69
C GLN A 101 20.81 9.11 5.81
N ILE A 102 21.57 8.40 6.67
CA ILE A 102 21.00 7.78 7.88
C ILE A 102 20.37 8.86 8.74
N GLY A 103 19.12 8.62 9.15
CA GLY A 103 18.31 9.54 9.95
C GLY A 103 17.42 10.48 9.13
N ASP A 104 17.61 10.57 7.81
CA ASP A 104 16.74 11.38 6.95
C ASP A 104 15.34 10.80 6.86
N LEU A 105 14.34 11.67 6.89
CA LEU A 105 12.96 11.35 6.53
C LEU A 105 12.87 11.29 5.00
N VAL A 106 12.30 10.21 4.46
CA VAL A 106 12.31 9.90 3.03
C VAL A 106 10.97 9.36 2.57
N ALA A 107 10.60 9.66 1.33
CA ALA A 107 9.50 9.00 0.64
C ALA A 107 10.05 8.05 -0.42
N VAL A 108 9.56 6.82 -0.44
CA VAL A 108 9.93 5.75 -1.38
C VAL A 108 8.68 5.06 -1.92
N THR A 109 8.86 4.12 -2.85
CA THR A 109 7.79 3.21 -3.28
C THR A 109 7.89 1.91 -2.48
N ASP A 110 6.80 1.47 -1.86
CA ASP A 110 6.73 0.17 -1.21
C ASP A 110 6.52 -0.98 -2.22
N SER A 111 6.54 -2.23 -1.75
CA SER A 111 6.38 -3.43 -2.59
C SER A 111 5.01 -3.56 -3.25
N GLU A 112 4.00 -2.87 -2.74
CA GLU A 112 2.62 -2.88 -3.23
C GLU A 112 2.32 -1.71 -4.18
N GLY A 113 3.31 -0.83 -4.43
CA GLY A 113 3.21 0.33 -5.31
C GLY A 113 2.56 1.54 -4.68
N PHE A 114 2.55 1.64 -3.35
CA PHE A 114 2.15 2.85 -2.63
C PHE A 114 3.36 3.70 -2.27
N VAL A 115 3.11 4.98 -2.04
CA VAL A 115 4.14 5.87 -1.47
C VAL A 115 4.27 5.57 0.01
N GLU A 116 5.49 5.27 0.44
CA GLU A 116 5.85 4.98 1.82
C GLU A 116 6.75 6.09 2.38
N ILE A 117 6.48 6.50 3.62
CA ILE A 117 7.28 7.47 4.37
C ILE A 117 8.09 6.71 5.41
N ALA A 118 9.40 6.89 5.39
CA ALA A 118 10.34 6.16 6.25
C ALA A 118 11.46 7.06 6.78
N VAL A 119 12.17 6.58 7.79
CA VAL A 119 13.45 7.15 8.24
C VAL A 119 14.55 6.16 7.91
N VAL A 120 15.60 6.62 7.24
CA VAL A 120 16.74 5.77 6.88
C VAL A 120 17.40 5.23 8.14
N ASN A 121 17.41 3.89 8.30
CA ASN A 121 17.86 3.18 9.50
C ASN A 121 17.14 3.62 10.80
N GLY A 122 15.89 4.05 10.70
CA GLY A 122 15.09 4.51 11.83
C GLY A 122 13.61 4.15 11.70
N SER A 123 12.79 4.73 12.54
CA SER A 123 11.33 4.56 12.55
C SER A 123 10.67 5.92 12.36
N ALA A 124 10.02 6.12 11.22
CA ALA A 124 9.28 7.36 10.93
C ALA A 124 8.14 7.56 11.94
N ALA A 125 7.39 6.50 12.23
CA ALA A 125 6.28 6.54 13.18
C ALA A 125 6.73 7.03 14.55
N ARG A 126 7.84 6.49 15.09
CA ARG A 126 8.34 6.90 16.42
C ARG A 126 9.03 8.24 16.42
N ALA A 127 9.83 8.54 15.38
CA ALA A 127 10.62 9.78 15.34
C ALA A 127 9.73 11.03 15.21
N TYR A 128 8.61 10.91 14.50
CA TYR A 128 7.72 12.03 14.20
C TYR A 128 6.31 11.89 14.77
N GLY A 129 6.04 10.83 15.54
CA GLY A 129 4.72 10.59 16.16
C GLY A 129 3.61 10.31 15.15
N ILE A 130 3.96 9.69 14.01
CA ILE A 130 3.02 9.38 12.94
C ILE A 130 2.16 8.17 13.35
N ASN A 131 0.84 8.27 13.14
CA ASN A 131 -0.15 7.26 13.46
C ASN A 131 -0.96 6.85 12.22
N LEU A 132 -1.72 5.76 12.34
CA LEU A 132 -2.72 5.40 11.33
C LEU A 132 -3.71 6.54 11.15
N ASP A 133 -4.19 6.71 9.93
CA ASP A 133 -5.11 7.73 9.47
C ASP A 133 -4.56 9.18 9.50
N ASP A 134 -3.31 9.41 9.95
CA ASP A 134 -2.71 10.74 9.87
C ASP A 134 -2.71 11.25 8.43
N PRO A 135 -3.06 12.55 8.21
CA PRO A 135 -3.14 13.13 6.88
C PRO A 135 -1.77 13.37 6.28
N VAL A 136 -1.65 13.10 4.99
CA VAL A 136 -0.47 13.38 4.16
C VAL A 136 -0.90 14.27 3.00
N GLU A 137 -0.45 15.52 3.00
CA GLU A 137 -0.62 16.40 1.85
C GLU A 137 0.48 16.10 0.83
N VAL A 138 0.09 15.90 -0.43
CA VAL A 138 1.03 15.68 -1.53
C VAL A 138 0.82 16.75 -2.59
N ILE A 139 1.88 17.49 -2.88
CA ILE A 139 1.87 18.64 -3.80
C ILE A 139 2.77 18.30 -4.98
N PHE A 140 2.30 18.56 -6.20
CA PHE A 140 3.08 18.45 -7.42
C PHE A 140 3.55 19.82 -7.88
N HIS A 141 4.80 19.90 -8.29
CA HIS A 141 5.40 21.11 -8.85
C HIS A 141 5.59 20.97 -10.37
N ASP A 142 5.52 22.10 -11.07
CA ASP A 142 5.73 22.18 -12.53
C ASP A 142 7.19 21.93 -12.95
#